data_cb038145fbca725139b4c0a4ed8afb95
#
_entry.id   cb038145fbca725139b4c0a4ed8afb95
#
_cell.length_a   1.000
_cell.length_b   1.000
_cell.length_c   1.000
_cell.angle_alpha   90.00
_cell.angle_beta   90.00
_cell.angle_gamma   90.00
#
_symmetry.space_group_name_H-M   'P 1'
#
loop_
_entity.id
_entity.type
_entity.pdbx_description
1 polymer ?
#
loop_
_entity_poly.entity_id
_entity_poly.type
_entity_poly.pdbx_seq_one_letter_code
_entity_poly.pdbx_strand_id
1 'polypeptide(L)'
;SKPIAASFLSGEIGRTIAATDPGGTCRDIPVFPFPEAPAIALGHMARLSAWRQRPVGVIPQLDRVDLERARSLASRAVAHHPDGLWLPPGELAGLLDSVGITMVRPQPARTADEAEELAREVGGPVALKVVSDTIQHKTDVGGVVLDVNPSDVEAAYHDMASRLGAAMQGALVQPMIERGIEVIVGAINDPAFGPVVMFGLGGTAT
;
A
#
# COMPACT_ATOMS: atom_id res chain seq x y z
N SER A 1 -5.14 7.74 -38.37
CA SER A 1 -4.71 6.73 -39.35
C SER A 1 -4.74 5.35 -38.72
N LYS A 2 -5.06 4.31 -39.50
CA LYS A 2 -5.01 2.92 -39.02
C LYS A 2 -3.55 2.44 -39.07
N PRO A 3 -3.04 1.69 -38.07
CA PRO A 3 -1.74 1.06 -38.14
C PRO A 3 -1.75 -0.07 -39.19
N ILE A 4 -0.63 -0.21 -39.91
CA ILE A 4 -0.43 -1.23 -40.93
C ILE A 4 0.87 -1.95 -40.64
N ALA A 5 0.88 -3.27 -40.78
CA ALA A 5 2.06 -4.11 -40.74
C ALA A 5 1.97 -5.16 -41.86
N ALA A 6 3.11 -5.59 -42.40
CA ALA A 6 3.17 -6.57 -43.44
C ALA A 6 3.90 -7.84 -42.98
N SER A 7 3.54 -8.98 -43.56
CA SER A 7 4.28 -10.24 -43.38
C SER A 7 4.56 -10.86 -44.74
N PHE A 8 5.81 -11.30 -44.97
CA PHE A 8 6.24 -11.98 -46.16
C PHE A 8 6.94 -13.29 -45.76
N LEU A 9 6.43 -14.40 -46.28
CA LEU A 9 6.90 -15.74 -45.92
C LEU A 9 8.12 -16.24 -46.74
N SER A 10 8.63 -15.41 -47.65
CA SER A 10 9.77 -15.80 -48.51
C SER A 10 10.68 -14.62 -48.79
N GLY A 11 12.01 -14.87 -48.70
CA GLY A 11 13.07 -13.97 -49.13
C GLY A 11 13.62 -13.06 -48.03
N GLU A 12 14.80 -12.53 -48.25
CA GLU A 12 15.40 -11.46 -47.43
C GLU A 12 14.70 -10.14 -47.75
N ILE A 13 13.63 -9.86 -47.06
CA ILE A 13 12.95 -8.55 -47.13
C ILE A 13 13.48 -7.72 -45.97
N GLY A 14 13.81 -6.45 -46.25
CA GLY A 14 14.22 -5.51 -45.23
C GLY A 14 13.19 -5.38 -44.08
N ARG A 15 13.57 -4.80 -42.97
CA ARG A 15 12.68 -4.62 -41.80
C ARG A 15 11.50 -3.69 -42.04
N THR A 16 11.53 -2.91 -43.13
CA THR A 16 10.47 -1.98 -43.57
C THR A 16 10.33 -1.99 -45.08
N ILE A 17 9.13 -1.70 -45.53
CA ILE A 17 8.83 -1.37 -46.94
C ILE A 17 8.24 0.04 -46.98
N ALA A 18 8.69 0.83 -47.95
CA ALA A 18 8.11 2.13 -48.21
C ALA A 18 6.77 2.00 -48.93
N ALA A 19 5.75 2.67 -48.44
CA ALA A 19 4.46 2.77 -49.11
C ALA A 19 4.03 4.23 -49.19
N THR A 20 3.51 4.62 -50.35
CA THR A 20 3.00 5.98 -50.56
C THR A 20 1.47 5.93 -50.51
N ASP A 21 0.86 6.74 -49.67
CA ASP A 21 -0.58 6.87 -49.60
C ASP A 21 -1.12 7.69 -50.79
N PRO A 22 -2.44 7.68 -51.06
CA PRO A 22 -3.03 8.44 -52.15
C PRO A 22 -2.77 9.96 -52.11
N GLY A 23 -2.37 10.48 -50.93
CA GLY A 23 -1.99 11.88 -50.72
C GLY A 23 -0.51 12.15 -50.95
N GLY A 24 0.30 11.18 -51.40
CA GLY A 24 1.73 11.33 -51.68
C GLY A 24 2.64 11.21 -50.47
N THR A 25 2.12 10.89 -49.28
CA THR A 25 2.93 10.72 -48.06
C THR A 25 3.58 9.35 -48.05
N CYS A 26 4.91 9.31 -48.07
CA CYS A 26 5.68 8.08 -47.89
C CYS A 26 5.68 7.64 -46.43
N ARG A 27 5.41 6.37 -46.19
CA ARG A 27 5.41 5.76 -44.85
C ARG A 27 6.16 4.44 -44.89
N ASP A 28 6.95 4.21 -43.84
CA ASP A 28 7.60 2.92 -43.65
C ASP A 28 6.63 1.96 -42.97
N ILE A 29 6.33 0.86 -43.65
CA ILE A 29 5.50 -0.22 -43.08
C ILE A 29 6.44 -1.28 -42.51
N PRO A 30 6.35 -1.63 -41.20
CA PRO A 30 7.16 -2.68 -40.62
C PRO A 30 6.82 -4.04 -41.23
N VAL A 31 7.86 -4.82 -41.54
CA VAL A 31 7.78 -6.15 -42.11
C VAL A 31 8.21 -7.20 -41.12
N PHE A 32 7.45 -8.27 -41.04
CA PHE A 32 7.69 -9.40 -40.14
C PHE A 32 7.81 -10.70 -40.98
N PRO A 33 8.70 -11.64 -40.55
CA PRO A 33 8.87 -12.90 -41.28
C PRO A 33 7.67 -13.86 -41.15
N PHE A 34 6.89 -13.73 -40.05
CA PHE A 34 5.75 -14.58 -39.75
C PHE A 34 4.52 -13.76 -39.40
N PRO A 35 3.30 -14.19 -39.79
CA PRO A 35 2.07 -13.41 -39.59
C PRO A 35 1.63 -13.23 -38.14
N GLU A 36 2.10 -14.07 -37.22
CA GLU A 36 1.75 -13.99 -35.81
C GLU A 36 2.33 -12.72 -35.14
N ALA A 37 3.56 -12.37 -35.50
CA ALA A 37 4.24 -11.21 -34.92
C ALA A 37 3.52 -9.87 -35.21
N PRO A 38 3.13 -9.55 -36.47
CA PRO A 38 2.35 -8.35 -36.72
C PRO A 38 0.96 -8.39 -36.08
N ALA A 39 0.32 -9.56 -36.00
CA ALA A 39 -0.98 -9.70 -35.32
C ALA A 39 -0.86 -9.35 -33.83
N ILE A 40 0.18 -9.83 -33.14
CA ILE A 40 0.48 -9.50 -31.76
C ILE A 40 0.77 -8.00 -31.63
N ALA A 41 1.63 -7.44 -32.45
CA ALA A 41 1.99 -6.02 -32.44
C ALA A 41 0.74 -5.12 -32.64
N LEU A 42 -0.09 -5.42 -33.59
CA LEU A 42 -1.34 -4.69 -33.86
C LEU A 42 -2.33 -4.83 -32.67
N GLY A 43 -2.38 -6.02 -32.05
CA GLY A 43 -3.16 -6.26 -30.85
C GLY A 43 -2.71 -5.41 -29.66
N HIS A 44 -1.40 -5.24 -29.46
CA HIS A 44 -0.85 -4.33 -28.45
C HIS A 44 -1.20 -2.87 -28.75
N MET A 45 -1.07 -2.44 -29.99
CA MET A 45 -1.43 -1.07 -30.43
C MET A 45 -2.93 -0.80 -30.23
N ALA A 46 -3.79 -1.76 -30.55
CA ALA A 46 -5.23 -1.63 -30.34
C ALA A 46 -5.57 -1.49 -28.84
N ARG A 47 -4.93 -2.30 -27.98
CA ARG A 47 -5.09 -2.19 -26.52
C ARG A 47 -4.62 -0.84 -25.99
N LEU A 48 -3.46 -0.35 -26.42
CA LEU A 48 -2.95 0.96 -26.05
C LEU A 48 -3.89 2.07 -26.52
N SER A 49 -4.41 1.98 -27.76
CA SER A 49 -5.38 2.95 -28.28
C SER A 49 -6.68 2.96 -27.45
N ALA A 50 -7.22 1.79 -27.15
CA ALA A 50 -8.40 1.65 -26.31
C ALA A 50 -8.16 2.21 -24.90
N TRP A 51 -6.98 1.96 -24.32
CA TRP A 51 -6.60 2.52 -23.01
C TRP A 51 -6.53 4.05 -23.04
N ARG A 52 -5.90 4.63 -24.08
CA ARG A 52 -5.81 6.10 -24.26
C ARG A 52 -7.17 6.78 -24.47
N GLN A 53 -8.15 6.05 -24.98
CA GLN A 53 -9.51 6.54 -25.21
C GLN A 53 -10.41 6.39 -23.99
N ARG A 54 -9.95 5.72 -22.93
CA ARG A 54 -10.71 5.65 -21.69
C ARG A 54 -10.90 7.05 -21.11
N PRO A 55 -12.11 7.38 -20.67
CA PRO A 55 -12.33 8.66 -20.01
C PRO A 55 -11.41 8.77 -18.80
N VAL A 56 -10.83 9.94 -18.63
CA VAL A 56 -10.08 10.27 -17.41
C VAL A 56 -11.07 10.22 -16.25
N GLY A 57 -10.76 9.43 -15.22
CA GLY A 57 -11.58 9.33 -14.03
C GLY A 57 -11.72 10.70 -13.34
N VAL A 58 -12.80 10.90 -12.62
CA VAL A 58 -13.00 12.08 -11.78
C VAL A 58 -12.47 11.77 -10.39
N ILE A 59 -11.65 12.65 -9.85
CA ILE A 59 -11.24 12.57 -8.43
C ILE A 59 -12.45 13.01 -7.61
N PRO A 60 -13.05 12.13 -6.79
CA PRO A 60 -14.18 12.52 -5.96
C PRO A 60 -13.74 13.55 -4.92
N GLN A 61 -14.62 14.49 -4.61
CA GLN A 61 -14.45 15.30 -3.42
C GLN A 61 -14.79 14.44 -2.20
N LEU A 62 -13.86 14.36 -1.27
CA LEU A 62 -14.02 13.61 -0.03
C LEU A 62 -14.19 14.62 1.11
N ASP A 63 -15.35 14.63 1.76
CA ASP A 63 -15.75 15.63 2.76
C ASP A 63 -14.87 15.68 4.02
N ARG A 64 -14.05 14.64 4.24
CA ARG A 64 -13.18 14.52 5.41
C ARG A 64 -11.69 14.61 5.08
N VAL A 65 -11.35 15.10 3.89
CA VAL A 65 -9.94 15.17 3.45
C VAL A 65 -9.47 16.62 3.44
N ASP A 66 -8.50 16.92 4.30
CA ASP A 66 -7.76 18.18 4.34
C ASP A 66 -6.37 17.98 3.74
N LEU A 67 -6.30 18.12 2.42
CA LEU A 67 -5.05 17.94 1.66
C LEU A 67 -3.99 19.00 2.01
N GLU A 68 -4.39 20.21 2.41
CA GLU A 68 -3.45 21.27 2.79
C GLU A 68 -2.74 20.91 4.10
N ARG A 69 -3.51 20.46 5.07
CA ARG A 69 -2.98 19.95 6.34
C ARG A 69 -2.07 18.72 6.11
N ALA A 70 -2.50 17.76 5.30
CA ALA A 70 -1.69 16.58 4.95
C ALA A 70 -0.35 16.97 4.33
N ARG A 71 -0.36 17.87 3.34
CA ARG A 71 0.85 18.37 2.70
C ARG A 71 1.77 19.11 3.67
N SER A 72 1.20 19.95 4.54
CA SER A 72 1.97 20.68 5.55
C SER A 72 2.68 19.73 6.52
N LEU A 73 1.99 18.68 6.99
CA LEU A 73 2.57 17.66 7.88
C LEU A 73 3.69 16.90 7.18
N ALA A 74 3.44 16.39 5.97
CA ALA A 74 4.43 15.66 5.19
C ALA A 74 5.65 16.52 4.84
N SER A 75 5.44 17.77 4.41
CA SER A 75 6.54 18.69 4.04
C SER A 75 7.43 19.02 5.22
N ARG A 76 6.86 19.20 6.42
CA ARG A 76 7.67 19.43 7.63
C ARG A 76 8.52 18.22 7.99
N ALA A 77 7.93 17.01 7.91
CA ALA A 77 8.66 15.78 8.19
C ALA A 77 9.85 15.60 7.24
N VAL A 78 9.63 15.76 5.94
CA VAL A 78 10.67 15.63 4.90
C VAL A 78 11.73 16.75 5.00
N ALA A 79 11.35 17.98 5.36
CA ALA A 79 12.29 19.09 5.52
C ALA A 79 13.33 18.83 6.62
N HIS A 80 12.96 18.11 7.69
CA HIS A 80 13.87 17.74 8.77
C HIS A 80 14.63 16.44 8.50
N HIS A 81 14.11 15.60 7.61
CA HIS A 81 14.66 14.27 7.30
C HIS A 81 14.60 14.00 5.78
N PRO A 82 15.51 14.62 4.99
CA PRO A 82 15.49 14.48 3.52
C PRO A 82 15.64 13.05 3.01
N ASP A 83 16.32 12.20 3.77
CA ASP A 83 16.55 10.79 3.46
C ASP A 83 15.36 9.89 3.84
N GLY A 84 14.28 10.47 4.38
CA GLY A 84 13.12 9.77 4.89
C GLY A 84 13.21 9.46 6.38
N LEU A 85 12.05 9.20 6.98
CA LEU A 85 11.95 8.81 8.40
C LEU A 85 10.74 7.90 8.60
N TRP A 86 10.78 7.14 9.69
CA TRP A 86 9.58 6.54 10.26
C TRP A 86 8.87 7.57 11.13
N LEU A 87 7.67 7.98 10.71
CA LEU A 87 6.90 8.97 11.47
C LEU A 87 6.58 8.43 12.87
N PRO A 88 6.77 9.25 13.93
CA PRO A 88 6.26 8.93 15.25
C PRO A 88 4.74 8.67 15.21
N PRO A 89 4.22 7.77 16.07
CA PRO A 89 2.80 7.39 16.03
C PRO A 89 1.81 8.57 16.09
N GLY A 90 2.13 9.61 16.85
CA GLY A 90 1.29 10.81 16.95
C GLY A 90 1.25 11.63 15.66
N GLU A 91 2.39 11.78 14.96
CA GLU A 91 2.48 12.49 13.69
C GLU A 91 1.81 11.68 12.58
N LEU A 92 2.03 10.35 12.57
CA LEU A 92 1.36 9.45 11.64
C LEU A 92 -0.16 9.52 11.80
N ALA A 93 -0.67 9.49 13.04
CA ALA A 93 -2.09 9.63 13.30
C ALA A 93 -2.64 10.97 12.78
N GLY A 94 -1.94 12.07 13.01
CA GLY A 94 -2.34 13.39 12.50
C GLY A 94 -2.36 13.46 10.98
N LEU A 95 -1.41 12.80 10.30
CA LEU A 95 -1.36 12.71 8.85
C LEU A 95 -2.53 11.87 8.31
N LEU A 96 -2.80 10.70 8.88
CA LEU A 96 -3.89 9.83 8.46
C LEU A 96 -5.26 10.47 8.73
N ASP A 97 -5.44 11.09 9.90
CA ASP A 97 -6.68 11.84 10.22
C ASP A 97 -6.95 12.95 9.19
N SER A 98 -5.90 13.63 8.70
CA SER A 98 -6.05 14.71 7.70
C SER A 98 -6.53 14.21 6.34
N VAL A 99 -6.34 12.92 6.04
CA VAL A 99 -6.85 12.29 4.82
C VAL A 99 -8.08 11.40 5.06
N GLY A 100 -8.71 11.53 6.25
CA GLY A 100 -9.95 10.83 6.60
C GLY A 100 -9.75 9.35 6.96
N ILE A 101 -8.51 8.92 7.22
CA ILE A 101 -8.20 7.55 7.65
C ILE A 101 -8.10 7.53 9.17
N THR A 102 -9.04 6.86 9.82
CA THR A 102 -9.01 6.68 11.27
C THR A 102 -8.02 5.59 11.64
N MET A 103 -7.02 5.95 12.43
CA MET A 103 -6.05 4.99 12.97
C MET A 103 -6.47 4.56 14.37
N VAL A 104 -6.45 3.25 14.62
CA VAL A 104 -6.55 2.73 15.98
C VAL A 104 -5.28 3.10 16.74
N ARG A 105 -5.43 3.82 17.83
CA ARG A 105 -4.31 4.31 18.66
C ARG A 105 -4.09 3.33 19.82
N PRO A 106 -3.01 2.55 19.79
CA PRO A 106 -2.67 1.71 20.93
C PRO A 106 -2.21 2.60 22.07
N GLN A 107 -2.64 2.27 23.30
CA GLN A 107 -2.22 2.96 24.52
C GLN A 107 -1.16 2.14 25.24
N PRO A 108 -0.04 2.74 25.68
CA PRO A 108 1.00 2.04 26.40
C PRO A 108 0.59 1.82 27.88
N ALA A 109 0.82 0.61 28.35
CA ALA A 109 0.71 0.23 29.77
C ALA A 109 2.05 -0.35 30.23
N ARG A 110 2.54 0.12 31.37
CA ARG A 110 3.78 -0.35 32.00
C ARG A 110 3.54 -1.42 33.05
N THR A 111 2.32 -1.50 33.54
CA THR A 111 1.89 -2.46 34.57
C THR A 111 0.62 -3.18 34.13
N ALA A 112 0.31 -4.29 34.79
CA ALA A 112 -0.92 -5.03 34.54
C ALA A 112 -2.15 -4.21 34.92
N ASP A 113 -2.09 -3.46 36.03
CA ASP A 113 -3.18 -2.59 36.49
C ASP A 113 -3.50 -1.50 35.49
N GLU A 114 -2.45 -0.82 34.94
CA GLU A 114 -2.63 0.17 33.86
C GLU A 114 -3.27 -0.45 32.61
N ALA A 115 -2.85 -1.67 32.24
CA ALA A 115 -3.40 -2.36 31.07
C ALA A 115 -4.89 -2.72 31.28
N GLU A 116 -5.27 -3.16 32.48
CA GLU A 116 -6.66 -3.48 32.81
C GLU A 116 -7.53 -2.20 32.82
N GLU A 117 -7.04 -1.09 33.38
CA GLU A 117 -7.75 0.19 33.38
C GLU A 117 -8.02 0.68 31.98
N LEU A 118 -6.99 0.67 31.11
CA LEU A 118 -7.14 1.02 29.70
C LEU A 118 -8.13 0.12 28.96
N ALA A 119 -8.13 -1.18 29.26
CA ALA A 119 -9.09 -2.11 28.65
C ALA A 119 -10.52 -1.85 29.12
N ARG A 120 -10.73 -1.46 30.38
CA ARG A 120 -12.05 -1.05 30.88
C ARG A 120 -12.56 0.23 30.20
N GLU A 121 -11.65 1.20 29.96
CA GLU A 121 -11.99 2.41 29.21
C GLU A 121 -12.42 2.12 27.76
N VAL A 122 -11.78 1.12 27.11
CA VAL A 122 -12.16 0.65 25.77
C VAL A 122 -13.58 0.06 25.78
N GLY A 123 -13.97 -0.61 26.87
CA GLY A 123 -15.31 -1.16 27.06
C GLY A 123 -15.65 -2.38 26.21
N GLY A 124 -14.64 -3.02 25.61
CA GLY A 124 -14.75 -4.21 24.77
C GLY A 124 -13.45 -5.02 24.73
N PRO A 125 -13.40 -6.11 23.97
CA PRO A 125 -12.20 -6.91 23.83
C PRO A 125 -11.02 -6.08 23.29
N VAL A 126 -9.81 -6.37 23.78
CA VAL A 126 -8.57 -5.69 23.40
C VAL A 126 -7.52 -6.67 22.88
N ALA A 127 -6.57 -6.14 22.14
CA ALA A 127 -5.31 -6.80 21.83
C ALA A 127 -4.21 -6.25 22.72
N LEU A 128 -3.43 -7.14 23.35
CA LEU A 128 -2.19 -6.81 24.04
C LEU A 128 -1.00 -7.10 23.16
N LYS A 129 -0.11 -6.14 23.01
CA LYS A 129 1.11 -6.28 22.19
C LYS A 129 2.32 -5.86 23.03
N VAL A 130 3.31 -6.73 23.16
CA VAL A 130 4.52 -6.43 23.93
C VAL A 130 5.24 -5.18 23.43
N VAL A 131 5.70 -4.36 24.35
CA VAL A 131 6.69 -3.30 24.10
C VAL A 131 8.06 -3.86 24.42
N SER A 132 8.95 -3.86 23.43
CA SER A 132 10.31 -4.39 23.58
C SER A 132 11.21 -3.79 22.49
N ASP A 133 12.45 -3.47 22.86
CA ASP A 133 13.49 -3.01 21.93
C ASP A 133 14.21 -4.19 21.25
N THR A 134 14.09 -5.40 21.81
CA THR A 134 14.81 -6.58 21.36
C THR A 134 13.96 -7.56 20.55
N ILE A 135 12.63 -7.51 20.68
CA ILE A 135 11.70 -8.42 20.01
C ILE A 135 11.19 -7.80 18.71
N GLN A 136 11.64 -8.29 17.56
CA GLN A 136 11.20 -7.84 16.23
C GLN A 136 9.91 -8.55 15.78
N HIS A 137 9.83 -9.87 15.91
CA HIS A 137 8.68 -10.69 15.53
C HIS A 137 7.83 -11.04 16.75
N LYS A 138 6.98 -10.09 17.17
CA LYS A 138 6.21 -10.18 18.41
C LYS A 138 5.26 -11.38 18.46
N THR A 139 4.68 -11.74 17.32
CA THR A 139 3.73 -12.86 17.21
C THR A 139 4.39 -14.21 17.46
N ASP A 140 5.61 -14.41 16.96
CA ASP A 140 6.32 -15.70 17.02
C ASP A 140 6.73 -16.09 18.45
N VAL A 141 6.93 -15.08 19.30
CA VAL A 141 7.32 -15.26 20.71
C VAL A 141 6.13 -15.17 21.67
N GLY A 142 4.91 -15.11 21.17
CA GLY A 142 3.72 -14.93 21.98
C GLY A 142 3.61 -13.53 22.61
N GLY A 143 4.24 -12.54 22.00
CA GLY A 143 4.17 -11.13 22.40
C GLY A 143 2.92 -10.39 21.90
N VAL A 144 1.96 -11.12 21.32
CA VAL A 144 0.65 -10.61 20.91
C VAL A 144 -0.43 -11.55 21.44
N VAL A 145 -1.37 -11.00 22.20
CA VAL A 145 -2.57 -11.71 22.65
C VAL A 145 -3.77 -10.94 22.15
N LEU A 146 -4.65 -11.63 21.44
CA LEU A 146 -5.84 -11.05 20.82
C LEU A 146 -7.09 -11.43 21.58
N ASP A 147 -8.15 -10.63 21.44
CA ASP A 147 -9.49 -10.93 21.89
C ASP A 147 -9.61 -11.10 23.42
N VAL A 148 -8.83 -10.30 24.16
CA VAL A 148 -8.76 -10.34 25.62
C VAL A 148 -9.88 -9.47 26.19
N ASN A 149 -10.78 -10.08 26.98
CA ASN A 149 -11.80 -9.30 27.69
C ASN A 149 -11.15 -8.44 28.78
N PRO A 150 -11.72 -7.27 29.11
CA PRO A 150 -11.16 -6.40 30.15
C PRO A 150 -10.86 -7.10 31.48
N SER A 151 -11.71 -8.04 31.89
CA SER A 151 -11.52 -8.85 33.11
C SER A 151 -10.32 -9.81 33.10
N ASP A 152 -9.81 -10.14 31.92
CA ASP A 152 -8.77 -11.14 31.72
C ASP A 152 -7.42 -10.50 31.37
N VAL A 153 -7.39 -9.16 31.24
CA VAL A 153 -6.20 -8.39 30.79
C VAL A 153 -5.05 -8.50 31.78
N GLU A 154 -5.32 -8.39 33.10
CA GLU A 154 -4.30 -8.53 34.14
C GLU A 154 -3.60 -9.89 34.03
N ALA A 155 -4.38 -10.97 33.95
CA ALA A 155 -3.85 -12.33 33.84
C ALA A 155 -3.05 -12.51 32.52
N ALA A 156 -3.56 -12.00 31.41
CA ALA A 156 -2.88 -12.06 30.11
C ALA A 156 -1.57 -11.27 30.11
N TYR A 157 -1.52 -10.12 30.79
CA TYR A 157 -0.30 -9.32 30.95
C TYR A 157 0.76 -10.07 31.75
N HIS A 158 0.38 -10.66 32.89
CA HIS A 158 1.29 -11.42 33.73
C HIS A 158 1.82 -12.69 33.03
N ASP A 159 0.97 -13.38 32.27
CA ASP A 159 1.39 -14.53 31.47
C ASP A 159 2.40 -14.12 30.38
N MET A 160 2.15 -13.01 29.69
CA MET A 160 3.09 -12.44 28.72
C MET A 160 4.41 -12.04 29.38
N ALA A 161 4.36 -11.39 30.53
CA ALA A 161 5.54 -10.98 31.28
C ALA A 161 6.36 -12.19 31.76
N SER A 162 5.70 -13.26 32.22
CA SER A 162 6.34 -14.49 32.61
C SER A 162 7.08 -15.18 31.46
N ARG A 163 6.49 -15.19 30.28
CA ARG A 163 7.10 -15.79 29.08
C ARG A 163 8.27 -14.98 28.52
N LEU A 164 8.15 -13.67 28.50
CA LEU A 164 9.12 -12.79 27.83
C LEU A 164 10.19 -12.25 28.78
N GLY A 165 9.96 -12.33 30.10
CA GLY A 165 10.91 -11.91 31.13
C GLY A 165 11.40 -10.48 30.94
N ALA A 166 12.71 -10.28 31.08
CA ALA A 166 13.35 -8.97 31.00
C ALA A 166 13.25 -8.29 29.61
N ALA A 167 12.85 -9.01 28.59
CA ALA A 167 12.66 -8.44 27.25
C ALA A 167 11.36 -7.62 27.15
N MET A 168 10.41 -7.79 28.08
CA MET A 168 9.17 -7.02 28.12
C MET A 168 9.37 -5.74 28.93
N GLN A 169 9.12 -4.58 28.28
CA GLN A 169 9.16 -3.25 28.90
C GLN A 169 7.76 -2.72 29.23
N GLY A 170 6.72 -3.44 28.81
CA GLY A 170 5.32 -3.10 28.97
C GLY A 170 4.48 -3.71 27.84
N ALA A 171 3.24 -3.30 27.73
CA ALA A 171 2.35 -3.71 26.66
C ALA A 171 1.62 -2.51 26.05
N LEU A 172 1.23 -2.63 24.78
CA LEU A 172 0.26 -1.76 24.13
C LEU A 172 -1.12 -2.39 24.26
N VAL A 173 -2.07 -1.65 24.76
CA VAL A 173 -3.49 -2.01 24.80
C VAL A 173 -4.17 -1.37 23.60
N GLN A 174 -4.83 -2.16 22.79
CA GLN A 174 -5.46 -1.70 21.56
C GLN A 174 -6.87 -2.30 21.45
N PRO A 175 -7.91 -1.51 21.14
CA PRO A 175 -9.24 -2.06 20.85
C PRO A 175 -9.18 -3.10 19.75
N MET A 176 -9.93 -4.19 19.90
CA MET A 176 -10.17 -5.11 18.80
C MET A 176 -11.00 -4.41 17.71
N ILE A 177 -10.66 -4.69 16.47
CA ILE A 177 -11.42 -4.21 15.31
C ILE A 177 -12.24 -5.39 14.79
N GLU A 178 -13.47 -5.10 14.37
CA GLU A 178 -14.30 -6.09 13.69
C GLU A 178 -13.58 -6.65 12.46
N ARG A 179 -13.79 -7.94 12.22
CA ARG A 179 -13.20 -8.60 11.06
C ARG A 179 -13.74 -7.98 9.77
N GLY A 180 -12.85 -7.60 8.89
CA GLY A 180 -13.16 -7.01 7.60
C GLY A 180 -12.25 -7.54 6.51
N ILE A 181 -12.35 -6.94 5.34
CA ILE A 181 -11.41 -7.22 4.24
C ILE A 181 -10.14 -6.40 4.51
N GLU A 182 -9.02 -7.09 4.70
CA GLU A 182 -7.73 -6.44 4.82
C GLU A 182 -7.22 -6.00 3.45
N VAL A 183 -6.74 -4.77 3.38
CA VAL A 183 -6.14 -4.22 2.17
C VAL A 183 -4.81 -3.56 2.49
N ILE A 184 -3.90 -3.60 1.54
CA ILE A 184 -2.62 -2.91 1.60
C ILE A 184 -2.68 -1.75 0.61
N VAL A 185 -2.35 -0.56 1.10
CA VAL A 185 -2.14 0.63 0.27
C VAL A 185 -0.73 1.14 0.53
N GLY A 186 0.03 1.29 -0.52
CA GLY A 186 1.39 1.81 -0.46
C GLY A 186 1.64 2.86 -1.54
N ALA A 187 2.60 3.73 -1.30
CA ALA A 187 3.06 4.68 -2.30
C ALA A 187 4.58 4.78 -2.23
N ILE A 188 5.22 4.82 -3.38
CA ILE A 188 6.65 5.05 -3.52
C ILE A 188 6.89 6.12 -4.59
N ASN A 189 8.02 6.80 -4.53
CA ASN A 189 8.48 7.65 -5.63
C ASN A 189 9.53 6.87 -6.42
N ASP A 190 9.12 6.37 -7.60
CA ASP A 190 10.00 5.61 -8.48
C ASP A 190 10.83 6.55 -9.35
N PRO A 191 12.16 6.33 -9.50
CA PRO A 191 13.02 7.22 -10.29
C PRO A 191 12.63 7.32 -11.76
N ALA A 192 12.02 6.28 -12.35
CA ALA A 192 11.64 6.26 -13.76
C ALA A 192 10.18 6.68 -14.00
N PHE A 193 9.27 6.33 -13.09
CA PHE A 193 7.83 6.53 -13.24
C PHE A 193 7.27 7.67 -12.38
N GLY A 194 8.06 8.20 -11.43
CA GLY A 194 7.56 9.14 -10.43
C GLY A 194 6.69 8.46 -9.36
N PRO A 195 5.68 9.14 -8.81
CA PRO A 195 4.82 8.57 -7.77
C PRO A 195 4.03 7.36 -8.27
N VAL A 196 4.23 6.20 -7.63
CA VAL A 196 3.50 4.96 -7.89
C VAL A 196 2.69 4.59 -6.66
N VAL A 197 1.42 4.27 -6.85
CA VAL A 197 0.52 3.80 -5.80
C VAL A 197 0.24 2.32 -6.01
N MET A 198 0.37 1.55 -4.94
CA MET A 198 0.03 0.13 -4.89
C MET A 198 -1.24 -0.05 -4.05
N PHE A 199 -2.13 -0.89 -4.53
CA PHE A 199 -3.31 -1.35 -3.80
C PHE A 199 -3.44 -2.87 -3.99
N GLY A 200 -3.69 -3.58 -2.90
CA GLY A 200 -3.84 -5.04 -2.93
C GLY A 200 -4.61 -5.58 -1.74
N LEU A 201 -4.92 -6.86 -1.79
CA LEU A 201 -5.45 -7.58 -0.64
C LEU A 201 -4.31 -7.83 0.36
N GLY A 202 -4.62 -7.67 1.63
CA GLY A 202 -3.73 -7.98 2.75
C GLY A 202 -4.03 -9.36 3.34
N GLY A 203 -3.43 -9.61 4.51
CA GLY A 203 -3.62 -10.85 5.24
C GLY A 203 -2.82 -12.02 4.66
N THR A 204 -3.28 -13.23 4.94
CA THR A 204 -2.63 -14.50 4.52
C THR A 204 -2.95 -14.92 3.09
N ALA A 205 -3.58 -14.06 2.29
CA ALA A 205 -3.98 -14.32 0.90
C ALA A 205 -2.88 -13.92 -0.12
N THR A 206 -1.63 -13.89 0.34
CA THR A 206 -0.45 -13.64 -0.52
C THR A 206 0.14 -14.94 -1.02
#